data_985e043ae441a0bd52953772369d33a2
#
_entry.id   985e043ae441a0bd52953772369d33a2
#
_cell.length_a   1.000
_cell.length_b   1.000
_cell.length_c   1.000
_cell.angle_alpha   90.00
_cell.angle_beta   90.00
_cell.angle_gamma   90.00
#
_symmetry.space_group_name_H-M   'P 1'
#
loop_
_entity.id
_entity.type
_entity.pdbx_description
1 polymer ?
#
loop_
_entity_poly.entity_id
_entity_poly.type
_entity_poly.pdbx_seq_one_letter_code
_entity_poly.pdbx_strand_id
1 'polypeptide(L)'
;MANAPPSPRKSDPWFVRYALVGLTYAIVGCLVGVPLAAVFSYALSQGLGTYWDNLVNNSDTRHAVFLTLVVAPVAVAMNVVFGIAAAWVIARFRFRGRGLLTTLIDLPFSVSPVVAGLLFVLIFSPKNAPLGEWLNAHGYRVLFAPPVLVLATAFVTFPFVARELIPVMEAVGPEEELAARSLGANGWDLFWRITLPNIKWGLLYGVILCNARAMGEFGAVYVVSGRIGGQTDTIPIQVQKLFDTPGHNGLPAAFALASVLTLLALVTLIAKVLIEPKLREKDEKGPQATES
;
A
#
# COMPACT_ATOMS: atom_id res chain seq x y z
N MET A 1 17.52 -26.39 -43.31
CA MET A 1 18.28 -25.22 -42.85
C MET A 1 18.63 -25.48 -41.39
N ALA A 2 19.88 -25.76 -41.10
CA ALA A 2 20.35 -26.08 -39.75
C ALA A 2 20.42 -24.78 -38.93
N ASN A 3 19.74 -24.76 -37.76
CA ASN A 3 19.86 -23.66 -36.79
C ASN A 3 21.29 -23.58 -36.28
N ALA A 4 22.00 -22.52 -36.64
CA ALA A 4 23.30 -22.24 -36.05
C ALA A 4 23.14 -22.02 -34.54
N PRO A 5 24.02 -22.59 -33.69
CA PRO A 5 23.93 -22.36 -32.25
C PRO A 5 24.11 -20.86 -31.95
N PRO A 6 23.40 -20.32 -30.94
CA PRO A 6 23.51 -18.91 -30.56
C PRO A 6 24.97 -18.64 -30.17
N SER A 7 25.55 -17.59 -30.78
CA SER A 7 26.90 -17.13 -30.48
C SER A 7 27.06 -16.89 -28.97
N PRO A 8 28.17 -17.30 -28.34
CA PRO A 8 28.41 -17.08 -26.92
C PRO A 8 28.37 -15.56 -26.66
N ARG A 9 27.44 -15.12 -25.79
CA ARG A 9 27.41 -13.75 -25.31
C ARG A 9 28.78 -13.42 -24.73
N LYS A 10 29.51 -12.49 -25.35
CA LYS A 10 30.73 -11.93 -24.76
C LYS A 10 30.40 -11.49 -23.35
N SER A 11 31.02 -12.15 -22.37
CA SER A 11 30.87 -11.72 -20.96
C SER A 11 31.46 -10.31 -20.86
N ASP A 12 30.65 -9.35 -20.45
CA ASP A 12 31.12 -7.99 -20.21
C ASP A 12 32.30 -8.02 -19.23
N PRO A 13 33.31 -7.17 -19.46
CA PRO A 13 34.49 -7.13 -18.59
C PRO A 13 34.04 -6.92 -17.13
N TRP A 14 34.60 -7.70 -16.21
CA TRP A 14 34.21 -7.69 -14.80
C TRP A 14 34.24 -6.27 -14.19
N PHE A 15 35.17 -5.41 -14.59
CA PHE A 15 35.30 -4.03 -14.12
C PHE A 15 34.11 -3.16 -14.56
N VAL A 16 33.54 -3.36 -15.76
CA VAL A 16 32.34 -2.66 -16.23
C VAL A 16 31.15 -3.04 -15.38
N ARG A 17 31.00 -4.31 -15.05
CA ARG A 17 29.94 -4.79 -14.17
C ARG A 17 30.03 -4.17 -12.78
N TYR A 18 31.20 -4.18 -12.16
CA TYR A 18 31.38 -3.59 -10.82
C TYR A 18 31.25 -2.08 -10.83
N ALA A 19 31.74 -1.39 -11.88
CA ALA A 19 31.58 0.03 -12.05
C ALA A 19 30.10 0.42 -12.18
N LEU A 20 29.31 -0.30 -12.99
CA LEU A 20 27.88 -0.06 -13.15
C LEU A 20 27.11 -0.33 -11.84
N VAL A 21 27.41 -1.43 -11.16
CA VAL A 21 26.81 -1.76 -9.86
C VAL A 21 27.17 -0.69 -8.83
N GLY A 22 28.42 -0.30 -8.72
CA GLY A 22 28.88 0.76 -7.81
C GLY A 22 28.23 2.12 -8.10
N LEU A 23 28.16 2.50 -9.37
CA LEU A 23 27.46 3.73 -9.80
C LEU A 23 25.97 3.69 -9.44
N THR A 24 25.31 2.56 -9.67
CA THR A 24 23.89 2.38 -9.32
C THR A 24 23.66 2.54 -7.82
N TYR A 25 24.47 1.88 -6.99
CA TYR A 25 24.38 2.03 -5.54
C TYR A 25 24.68 3.45 -5.08
N ALA A 26 25.65 4.13 -5.70
CA ALA A 26 25.98 5.53 -5.37
C ALA A 26 24.82 6.47 -5.73
N ILE A 27 24.23 6.33 -6.92
CA ILE A 27 23.09 7.15 -7.36
C ILE A 27 21.87 6.91 -6.47
N VAL A 28 21.49 5.65 -6.23
CA VAL A 28 20.33 5.30 -5.40
C VAL A 28 20.57 5.71 -3.94
N GLY A 29 21.77 5.45 -3.41
CA GLY A 29 22.15 5.85 -2.06
C GLY A 29 22.11 7.37 -1.86
N CYS A 30 22.58 8.15 -2.84
CA CYS A 30 22.50 9.59 -2.80
C CYS A 30 21.05 10.08 -2.93
N LEU A 31 20.29 9.55 -3.89
CA LEU A 31 18.91 9.95 -4.16
C LEU A 31 17.98 9.68 -2.96
N VAL A 32 18.20 8.61 -2.22
CA VAL A 32 17.39 8.24 -1.05
C VAL A 32 18.02 8.77 0.25
N GLY A 33 19.34 8.62 0.42
CA GLY A 33 20.04 8.96 1.65
C GLY A 33 20.08 10.45 1.95
N VAL A 34 20.29 11.29 0.93
CA VAL A 34 20.35 12.75 1.13
C VAL A 34 19.01 13.33 1.60
N PRO A 35 17.85 13.03 0.96
CA PRO A 35 16.57 13.51 1.47
C PRO A 35 16.23 12.97 2.86
N LEU A 36 16.55 11.69 3.14
CA LEU A 36 16.35 11.13 4.48
C LEU A 36 17.18 11.86 5.53
N ALA A 37 18.48 12.07 5.26
CA ALA A 37 19.34 12.80 6.16
C ALA A 37 18.86 14.25 6.37
N ALA A 38 18.35 14.90 5.32
CA ALA A 38 17.76 16.23 5.41
C ALA A 38 16.52 16.24 6.32
N VAL A 39 15.60 15.28 6.17
CA VAL A 39 14.41 15.19 7.04
C VAL A 39 14.81 15.14 8.51
N PHE A 40 15.74 14.26 8.89
CA PHE A 40 16.17 14.13 10.29
C PHE A 40 16.99 15.33 10.77
N SER A 41 17.83 15.93 9.90
CA SER A 41 18.61 17.11 10.27
C SER A 41 17.73 18.32 10.55
N TYR A 42 16.72 18.56 9.72
CA TYR A 42 15.73 19.62 9.96
C TYR A 42 14.82 19.32 11.15
N ALA A 43 14.40 18.07 11.33
CA ALA A 43 13.61 17.65 12.48
C ALA A 43 14.31 17.92 13.82
N LEU A 44 15.64 17.73 13.86
CA LEU A 44 16.45 17.88 15.07
C LEU A 44 17.16 19.26 15.16
N SER A 45 16.94 20.15 14.19
CA SER A 45 17.64 21.44 14.10
C SER A 45 17.47 22.34 15.32
N GLN A 46 16.35 22.21 16.04
CA GLN A 46 16.06 22.96 17.28
C GLN A 46 16.26 22.13 18.56
N GLY A 47 16.91 20.98 18.46
CA GLY A 47 17.19 20.09 19.57
C GLY A 47 16.10 19.07 19.87
N LEU A 48 16.48 18.04 20.63
CA LEU A 48 15.58 16.92 20.99
C LEU A 48 14.36 17.34 21.83
N GLY A 49 14.50 18.37 22.68
CA GLY A 49 13.38 18.88 23.47
C GLY A 49 12.25 19.41 22.60
N THR A 50 12.57 20.30 21.64
CA THR A 50 11.60 20.86 20.71
C THR A 50 11.02 19.79 19.77
N TYR A 51 11.82 18.80 19.38
CA TYR A 51 11.35 17.66 18.59
C TYR A 51 10.21 16.91 19.30
N TRP A 52 10.43 16.53 20.57
CA TRP A 52 9.41 15.84 21.36
C TRP A 52 8.20 16.73 21.67
N ASP A 53 8.43 18.02 21.93
CA ASP A 53 7.37 18.98 22.17
C ASP A 53 6.42 19.09 20.98
N ASN A 54 6.96 19.18 19.76
CA ASN A 54 6.19 19.20 18.52
C ASN A 54 5.38 17.93 18.26
N LEU A 55 5.86 16.77 18.69
CA LEU A 55 5.17 15.49 18.50
C LEU A 55 4.14 15.21 19.59
N VAL A 56 4.45 15.51 20.85
CA VAL A 56 3.65 15.07 21.99
C VAL A 56 2.70 16.15 22.51
N ASN A 57 3.12 17.41 22.53
CA ASN A 57 2.32 18.48 23.11
C ASN A 57 1.36 19.15 22.10
N ASN A 58 1.61 18.97 20.80
CA ASN A 58 0.69 19.45 19.77
C ASN A 58 -0.49 18.47 19.58
N SER A 59 -1.71 18.91 19.98
CA SER A 59 -2.93 18.11 19.89
C SER A 59 -3.25 17.67 18.45
N ASP A 60 -3.06 18.57 17.47
CA ASP A 60 -3.36 18.28 16.07
C ASP A 60 -2.38 17.25 15.49
N THR A 61 -1.10 17.34 15.89
CA THR A 61 -0.08 16.35 15.50
C THR A 61 -0.40 14.96 16.05
N ARG A 62 -0.75 14.86 17.34
CA ARG A 62 -1.14 13.57 17.95
C ARG A 62 -2.38 12.99 17.28
N HIS A 63 -3.38 13.84 17.01
CA HIS A 63 -4.60 13.40 16.33
C HIS A 63 -4.29 12.91 14.90
N ALA A 64 -3.44 13.61 14.15
CA ALA A 64 -3.01 13.21 12.81
C ALA A 64 -2.29 11.85 12.80
N VAL A 65 -1.41 11.60 13.79
CA VAL A 65 -0.76 10.29 13.96
C VAL A 65 -1.80 9.21 14.27
N PHE A 66 -2.68 9.44 15.23
CA PHE A 66 -3.74 8.50 15.58
C PHE A 66 -4.65 8.21 14.39
N LEU A 67 -5.10 9.24 13.68
CA LEU A 67 -5.99 9.09 12.53
C LEU A 67 -5.33 8.30 11.40
N THR A 68 -4.05 8.54 11.10
CA THR A 68 -3.31 7.75 10.11
C THR A 68 -3.20 6.29 10.52
N LEU A 69 -2.90 6.02 11.80
CA LEU A 69 -2.80 4.66 12.34
C LEU A 69 -4.15 3.93 12.41
N VAL A 70 -5.26 4.62 12.29
CA VAL A 70 -6.60 4.03 12.19
C VAL A 70 -7.03 3.88 10.72
N VAL A 71 -6.93 4.95 9.93
CA VAL A 71 -7.39 4.98 8.54
C VAL A 71 -6.64 3.96 7.68
N ALA A 72 -5.30 3.92 7.77
CA ALA A 72 -4.52 3.03 6.93
C ALA A 72 -4.82 1.54 7.21
N PRO A 73 -4.76 1.00 8.44
CA PRO A 73 -5.10 -0.39 8.70
C PRO A 73 -6.55 -0.76 8.35
N VAL A 74 -7.52 0.13 8.59
CA VAL A 74 -8.92 -0.13 8.22
C VAL A 74 -9.08 -0.21 6.71
N ALA A 75 -8.46 0.70 5.94
CA ALA A 75 -8.45 0.64 4.48
C ALA A 75 -7.77 -0.64 3.97
N VAL A 76 -6.64 -1.03 4.59
CA VAL A 76 -5.93 -2.28 4.27
C VAL A 76 -6.80 -3.50 4.57
N ALA A 77 -7.50 -3.54 5.70
CA ALA A 77 -8.40 -4.64 6.04
C ALA A 77 -9.53 -4.80 5.00
N MET A 78 -10.12 -3.69 4.54
CA MET A 78 -11.08 -3.71 3.44
C MET A 78 -10.43 -4.26 2.15
N ASN A 79 -9.24 -3.81 1.80
CA ASN A 79 -8.52 -4.25 0.62
C ASN A 79 -8.08 -5.72 0.69
N VAL A 80 -7.81 -6.25 1.88
CA VAL A 80 -7.56 -7.68 2.08
C VAL A 80 -8.79 -8.50 1.71
N VAL A 81 -9.97 -8.13 2.22
CA VAL A 81 -11.22 -8.86 1.94
C VAL A 81 -11.53 -8.84 0.44
N PHE A 82 -11.56 -7.65 -0.15
CA PHE A 82 -11.86 -7.50 -1.58
C PHE A 82 -10.75 -8.06 -2.47
N GLY A 83 -9.48 -7.87 -2.09
CA GLY A 83 -8.33 -8.36 -2.86
C GLY A 83 -8.26 -9.88 -2.91
N ILE A 84 -8.52 -10.57 -1.80
CA ILE A 84 -8.62 -12.04 -1.77
C ILE A 84 -9.78 -12.50 -2.65
N ALA A 85 -10.97 -11.90 -2.52
CA ALA A 85 -12.13 -12.26 -3.30
C ALA A 85 -11.88 -12.06 -4.81
N ALA A 86 -11.32 -10.91 -5.21
CA ALA A 86 -11.00 -10.60 -6.58
C ALA A 86 -9.92 -11.54 -7.16
N ALA A 87 -8.84 -11.77 -6.40
CA ALA A 87 -7.76 -12.66 -6.82
C ALA A 87 -8.27 -14.10 -6.98
N TRP A 88 -9.11 -14.57 -6.07
CA TRP A 88 -9.70 -15.91 -6.16
C TRP A 88 -10.59 -16.06 -7.40
N VAL A 89 -11.48 -15.09 -7.64
CA VAL A 89 -12.35 -15.12 -8.83
C VAL A 89 -11.52 -15.13 -10.11
N ILE A 90 -10.49 -14.29 -10.20
CA ILE A 90 -9.63 -14.21 -11.38
C ILE A 90 -8.77 -15.46 -11.56
N ALA A 91 -8.18 -15.99 -10.50
CA ALA A 91 -7.27 -17.13 -10.59
C ALA A 91 -8.00 -18.47 -10.82
N ARG A 92 -9.21 -18.66 -10.26
CA ARG A 92 -9.91 -19.96 -10.26
C ARG A 92 -11.02 -20.08 -11.29
N PHE A 93 -11.58 -18.97 -11.75
CA PHE A 93 -12.72 -19.03 -12.66
C PHE A 93 -12.38 -18.49 -14.05
N ARG A 94 -12.84 -19.22 -15.08
CA ARG A 94 -12.82 -18.77 -16.47
C ARG A 94 -14.20 -18.22 -16.82
N PHE A 95 -14.35 -16.91 -16.94
CA PHE A 95 -15.60 -16.26 -17.26
C PHE A 95 -15.42 -15.13 -18.29
N ARG A 96 -16.51 -14.83 -19.02
CA ARG A 96 -16.54 -13.67 -19.90
C ARG A 96 -16.48 -12.41 -19.04
N GLY A 97 -15.49 -11.51 -19.27
CA GLY A 97 -15.30 -10.30 -18.46
C GLY A 97 -14.15 -10.37 -17.47
N ARG A 98 -13.38 -11.48 -17.40
CA ARG A 98 -12.16 -11.57 -16.59
C ARG A 98 -11.20 -10.41 -16.86
N GLY A 99 -10.97 -10.09 -18.16
CA GLY A 99 -10.13 -8.96 -18.56
C GLY A 99 -10.69 -7.61 -18.09
N LEU A 100 -12.02 -7.42 -18.18
CA LEU A 100 -12.65 -6.21 -17.67
C LEU A 100 -12.48 -6.07 -16.15
N LEU A 101 -12.68 -7.15 -15.38
CA LEU A 101 -12.48 -7.13 -13.94
C LEU A 101 -11.03 -6.79 -13.58
N THR A 102 -10.04 -7.37 -14.29
CA THR A 102 -8.62 -7.04 -14.08
C THR A 102 -8.35 -5.56 -14.38
N THR A 103 -8.90 -5.03 -15.50
CA THR A 103 -8.78 -3.61 -15.84
C THR A 103 -9.43 -2.70 -14.80
N LEU A 104 -10.58 -3.09 -14.24
CA LEU A 104 -11.24 -2.32 -13.16
C LEU A 104 -10.43 -2.32 -11.87
N ILE A 105 -9.77 -3.44 -11.54
CA ILE A 105 -8.84 -3.49 -10.40
C ILE A 105 -7.66 -2.54 -10.61
N ASP A 106 -7.17 -2.42 -11.85
CA ASP A 106 -6.03 -1.57 -12.19
C ASP A 106 -6.41 -0.09 -12.39
N LEU A 107 -7.69 0.22 -12.48
CA LEU A 107 -8.18 1.58 -12.71
C LEU A 107 -7.63 2.61 -11.72
N PRO A 108 -7.51 2.34 -10.40
CA PRO A 108 -6.93 3.30 -9.46
C PRO A 108 -5.47 3.68 -9.76
N PHE A 109 -4.69 2.83 -10.44
CA PHE A 109 -3.34 3.19 -10.86
C PHE A 109 -3.32 4.18 -12.03
N SER A 110 -4.36 4.19 -12.86
CA SER A 110 -4.48 5.07 -14.02
C SER A 110 -5.11 6.42 -13.67
N VAL A 111 -5.81 6.51 -12.55
CA VAL A 111 -6.49 7.72 -12.09
C VAL A 111 -5.60 8.47 -11.09
N SER A 112 -5.42 9.77 -11.29
CA SER A 112 -4.73 10.59 -10.28
C SER A 112 -5.44 10.50 -8.93
N PRO A 113 -4.73 10.32 -7.81
CA PRO A 113 -5.34 10.30 -6.48
C PRO A 113 -6.21 11.53 -6.18
N VAL A 114 -5.80 12.71 -6.65
CA VAL A 114 -6.59 13.95 -6.50
C VAL A 114 -7.93 13.85 -7.23
N VAL A 115 -7.92 13.31 -8.46
CA VAL A 115 -9.16 13.10 -9.24
C VAL A 115 -10.05 12.06 -8.56
N ALA A 116 -9.47 10.99 -8.03
CA ALA A 116 -10.21 10.01 -7.22
C ALA A 116 -10.88 10.69 -6.00
N GLY A 117 -10.16 11.57 -5.30
CA GLY A 117 -10.73 12.37 -4.21
C GLY A 117 -11.93 13.22 -4.67
N LEU A 118 -11.83 13.88 -5.83
CA LEU A 118 -12.94 14.67 -6.39
C LEU A 118 -14.15 13.80 -6.72
N LEU A 119 -13.95 12.58 -7.24
CA LEU A 119 -15.06 11.64 -7.47
C LEU A 119 -15.79 11.30 -6.16
N PHE A 120 -15.08 11.07 -5.07
CA PHE A 120 -15.70 10.85 -3.75
C PHE A 120 -16.46 12.09 -3.25
N VAL A 121 -15.92 13.30 -3.48
CA VAL A 121 -16.64 14.54 -3.15
C VAL A 121 -17.94 14.62 -3.94
N LEU A 122 -17.93 14.31 -5.23
CA LEU A 122 -19.13 14.31 -6.08
C LEU A 122 -20.16 13.27 -5.63
N ILE A 123 -19.73 12.04 -5.31
CA ILE A 123 -20.61 10.93 -4.90
C ILE A 123 -21.27 11.18 -3.53
N PHE A 124 -20.49 11.72 -2.57
CA PHE A 124 -20.94 11.92 -1.20
C PHE A 124 -21.39 13.36 -0.89
N SER A 125 -21.49 14.22 -1.89
CA SER A 125 -21.98 15.61 -1.73
C SER A 125 -23.41 15.63 -1.19
N PRO A 126 -23.68 16.28 -0.04
CA PRO A 126 -25.02 16.31 0.54
C PRO A 126 -26.04 17.12 -0.26
N LYS A 127 -25.59 17.91 -1.24
CA LYS A 127 -26.46 18.82 -2.02
C LYS A 127 -26.64 18.39 -3.46
N ASN A 128 -25.71 17.61 -4.03
CA ASN A 128 -25.63 17.37 -5.46
C ASN A 128 -25.63 15.89 -5.84
N ALA A 129 -25.68 14.98 -4.86
CA ALA A 129 -25.66 13.54 -5.11
C ALA A 129 -26.74 12.81 -4.32
N PRO A 130 -27.54 11.94 -4.97
CA PRO A 130 -28.64 11.21 -4.30
C PRO A 130 -28.15 10.40 -3.10
N LEU A 131 -26.96 9.77 -3.21
CA LEU A 131 -26.36 9.00 -2.12
C LEU A 131 -25.95 9.93 -0.95
N GLY A 132 -25.32 11.07 -1.26
CA GLY A 132 -24.93 12.06 -0.25
C GLY A 132 -26.13 12.68 0.47
N GLU A 133 -27.20 12.99 -0.26
CA GLU A 133 -28.47 13.48 0.29
C GLU A 133 -29.13 12.45 1.21
N TRP A 134 -29.20 11.19 0.76
CA TRP A 134 -29.77 10.10 1.54
C TRP A 134 -29.01 9.87 2.85
N LEU A 135 -27.67 9.79 2.78
CA LEU A 135 -26.82 9.62 3.97
C LEU A 135 -27.00 10.78 4.97
N ASN A 136 -26.99 12.02 4.47
CA ASN A 136 -27.15 13.20 5.30
C ASN A 136 -28.55 13.27 5.94
N ALA A 137 -29.61 12.88 5.23
CA ALA A 137 -30.98 12.80 5.74
C ALA A 137 -31.11 11.79 6.89
N HIS A 138 -30.27 10.74 6.90
CA HIS A 138 -30.21 9.74 7.99
C HIS A 138 -29.17 10.07 9.06
N GLY A 139 -28.59 11.27 9.04
CA GLY A 139 -27.62 11.71 10.05
C GLY A 139 -26.19 11.21 9.85
N TYR A 140 -25.89 10.51 8.75
CA TYR A 140 -24.54 10.01 8.45
C TYR A 140 -23.71 11.06 7.71
N ARG A 141 -22.72 11.62 8.38
CA ARG A 141 -21.71 12.48 7.75
C ARG A 141 -20.56 11.63 7.24
N VAL A 142 -20.47 11.44 5.94
CA VAL A 142 -19.38 10.71 5.28
C VAL A 142 -18.33 11.67 4.75
N LEU A 143 -18.74 12.72 4.03
CA LEU A 143 -17.83 13.72 3.47
C LEU A 143 -17.26 14.61 4.58
N PHE A 144 -15.97 14.93 4.48
CA PHE A 144 -15.22 15.69 5.50
C PHE A 144 -15.24 15.04 6.89
N ALA A 145 -15.26 13.72 6.94
CA ALA A 145 -15.26 12.89 8.14
C ALA A 145 -14.35 11.66 7.95
N PRO A 146 -13.92 10.98 9.02
CA PRO A 146 -13.02 9.81 8.91
C PRO A 146 -13.48 8.72 7.95
N PRO A 147 -14.77 8.39 7.77
CA PRO A 147 -15.19 7.35 6.84
C PRO A 147 -14.76 7.57 5.39
N VAL A 148 -14.84 8.81 4.88
CA VAL A 148 -14.42 9.08 3.49
C VAL A 148 -12.91 8.97 3.31
N LEU A 149 -12.12 9.25 4.37
CA LEU A 149 -10.67 9.06 4.32
C LEU A 149 -10.33 7.59 4.11
N VAL A 150 -11.01 6.69 4.85
CA VAL A 150 -10.88 5.23 4.70
C VAL A 150 -11.25 4.80 3.28
N LEU A 151 -12.41 5.24 2.77
CA LEU A 151 -12.88 4.88 1.44
C LEU A 151 -11.95 5.36 0.33
N ALA A 152 -11.49 6.61 0.41
CA ALA A 152 -10.57 7.18 -0.56
C ALA A 152 -9.20 6.47 -0.53
N THR A 153 -8.68 6.19 0.67
CA THR A 153 -7.43 5.44 0.83
C THR A 153 -7.58 4.01 0.33
N ALA A 154 -8.68 3.32 0.68
CA ALA A 154 -8.96 1.97 0.22
C ALA A 154 -9.04 1.90 -1.31
N PHE A 155 -9.73 2.85 -1.95
CA PHE A 155 -9.82 2.91 -3.41
C PHE A 155 -8.46 3.04 -4.08
N VAL A 156 -7.63 3.99 -3.63
CA VAL A 156 -6.30 4.23 -4.23
C VAL A 156 -5.36 3.03 -4.01
N THR A 157 -5.51 2.33 -2.88
CA THR A 157 -4.63 1.21 -2.52
C THR A 157 -5.21 -0.17 -2.82
N PHE A 158 -6.45 -0.24 -3.36
CA PHE A 158 -7.14 -1.48 -3.71
C PHE A 158 -6.34 -2.46 -4.58
N PRO A 159 -5.62 -2.01 -5.64
CA PRO A 159 -4.91 -2.91 -6.52
C PRO A 159 -3.78 -3.69 -5.85
N PHE A 160 -3.17 -3.15 -4.77
CA PHE A 160 -1.95 -3.71 -4.20
C PHE A 160 -2.13 -5.14 -3.71
N VAL A 161 -3.20 -5.43 -2.96
CA VAL A 161 -3.45 -6.79 -2.44
C VAL A 161 -3.85 -7.74 -3.57
N ALA A 162 -4.75 -7.31 -4.45
CA ALA A 162 -5.23 -8.17 -5.53
C ALA A 162 -4.10 -8.56 -6.50
N ARG A 163 -3.26 -7.60 -6.91
CA ARG A 163 -2.15 -7.83 -7.84
C ARG A 163 -1.07 -8.75 -7.31
N GLU A 164 -0.80 -8.70 -6.00
CA GLU A 164 0.14 -9.62 -5.36
C GLU A 164 -0.43 -11.04 -5.25
N LEU A 165 -1.74 -11.17 -5.02
CA LEU A 165 -2.37 -12.47 -4.82
C LEU A 165 -2.68 -13.22 -6.12
N ILE A 166 -3.03 -12.52 -7.20
CA ILE A 166 -3.39 -13.17 -8.48
C ILE A 166 -2.28 -14.13 -8.95
N PRO A 167 -1.00 -13.69 -9.14
CA PRO A 167 0.06 -14.58 -9.60
C PRO A 167 0.36 -15.70 -8.60
N VAL A 168 0.29 -15.43 -7.30
CA VAL A 168 0.51 -16.46 -6.28
C VAL A 168 -0.57 -17.54 -6.35
N MET A 169 -1.84 -17.16 -6.48
CA MET A 169 -2.94 -18.12 -6.63
C MET A 169 -2.87 -18.91 -7.94
N GLU A 170 -2.44 -18.27 -9.04
CA GLU A 170 -2.24 -18.93 -10.33
C GLU A 170 -1.09 -19.93 -10.26
N ALA A 171 0.01 -19.60 -9.59
CA ALA A 171 1.16 -20.49 -9.42
C ALA A 171 0.87 -21.69 -8.53
N VAL A 172 0.09 -21.52 -7.46
CA VAL A 172 -0.34 -22.62 -6.56
C VAL A 172 -1.24 -23.64 -7.30
N GLY A 173 -2.00 -23.19 -8.32
CA GLY A 173 -2.92 -24.08 -9.04
C GLY A 173 -4.17 -24.47 -8.22
N PRO A 174 -5.14 -25.15 -8.85
CA PRO A 174 -6.38 -25.60 -8.23
C PRO A 174 -6.34 -27.03 -7.67
N GLU A 175 -5.23 -27.76 -7.84
CA GLU A 175 -5.14 -29.21 -7.64
C GLU A 175 -5.48 -29.62 -6.21
N GLU A 176 -4.91 -28.95 -5.20
CA GLU A 176 -5.18 -29.22 -3.79
C GLU A 176 -6.63 -28.92 -3.41
N GLU A 177 -7.20 -27.85 -3.97
CA GLU A 177 -8.60 -27.45 -3.75
C GLU A 177 -9.55 -28.49 -4.36
N LEU A 178 -9.24 -29.03 -5.54
CA LEU A 178 -10.01 -30.05 -6.20
C LEU A 178 -9.94 -31.38 -5.46
N ALA A 179 -8.77 -31.79 -5.00
CA ALA A 179 -8.58 -32.98 -4.18
C ALA A 179 -9.38 -32.92 -2.88
N ALA A 180 -9.34 -31.79 -2.18
CA ALA A 180 -10.12 -31.60 -0.96
C ALA A 180 -11.63 -31.66 -1.19
N ARG A 181 -12.11 -31.09 -2.31
CA ARG A 181 -13.52 -31.18 -2.69
C ARG A 181 -13.96 -32.62 -2.97
N SER A 182 -13.11 -33.41 -3.61
CA SER A 182 -13.40 -34.82 -3.86
C SER A 182 -13.49 -35.66 -2.56
N LEU A 183 -12.83 -35.21 -1.50
CA LEU A 183 -12.90 -35.78 -0.15
C LEU A 183 -14.05 -35.20 0.71
N GLY A 184 -14.91 -34.35 0.12
CA GLY A 184 -16.08 -33.80 0.80
C GLY A 184 -15.85 -32.50 1.58
N ALA A 185 -14.72 -31.83 1.39
CA ALA A 185 -14.48 -30.53 2.04
C ALA A 185 -15.48 -29.48 1.54
N ASN A 186 -16.08 -28.73 2.47
CA ASN A 186 -16.92 -27.58 2.14
C ASN A 186 -16.07 -26.34 1.77
N GLY A 187 -16.70 -25.31 1.21
CA GLY A 187 -16.00 -24.10 0.76
C GLY A 187 -15.28 -23.33 1.88
N TRP A 188 -15.79 -23.38 3.11
CA TRP A 188 -15.20 -22.73 4.27
C TRP A 188 -13.94 -23.47 4.75
N ASP A 189 -14.00 -24.81 4.86
CA ASP A 189 -12.83 -25.64 5.19
C ASP A 189 -11.74 -25.51 4.13
N LEU A 190 -12.12 -25.50 2.86
CA LEU A 190 -11.20 -25.31 1.73
C LEU A 190 -10.49 -23.96 1.82
N PHE A 191 -11.21 -22.87 2.08
CA PHE A 191 -10.59 -21.55 2.20
C PHE A 191 -9.60 -21.48 3.36
N TRP A 192 -10.02 -21.87 4.58
CA TRP A 192 -9.20 -21.70 5.78
C TRP A 192 -8.05 -22.69 5.91
N ARG A 193 -8.24 -23.94 5.42
CA ARG A 193 -7.25 -25.02 5.61
C ARG A 193 -6.33 -25.22 4.41
N ILE A 194 -6.72 -24.75 3.23
CA ILE A 194 -5.96 -24.97 1.98
C ILE A 194 -5.61 -23.62 1.34
N THR A 195 -6.59 -22.84 0.88
CA THR A 195 -6.34 -21.64 0.10
C THR A 195 -5.54 -20.61 0.91
N LEU A 196 -6.00 -20.24 2.09
CA LEU A 196 -5.34 -19.21 2.92
C LEU A 196 -3.91 -19.59 3.36
N PRO A 197 -3.64 -20.83 3.85
CA PRO A 197 -2.27 -21.24 4.14
C PRO A 197 -1.33 -21.22 2.95
N ASN A 198 -1.84 -21.51 1.76
CA ASN A 198 -1.04 -21.53 0.53
C ASN A 198 -0.67 -20.12 0.05
N ILE A 199 -1.57 -19.17 0.21
CA ILE A 199 -1.34 -17.77 -0.22
C ILE A 199 -0.82 -16.86 0.89
N LYS A 200 -0.65 -17.35 2.12
CA LYS A 200 -0.37 -16.53 3.32
C LYS A 200 0.83 -15.58 3.16
N TRP A 201 1.88 -16.01 2.51
CA TRP A 201 3.08 -15.20 2.33
C TRP A 201 2.86 -14.10 1.29
N GLY A 202 2.21 -14.41 0.15
CA GLY A 202 1.81 -13.42 -0.83
C GLY A 202 0.81 -12.42 -0.26
N LEU A 203 -0.14 -12.90 0.56
CA LEU A 203 -1.08 -12.03 1.27
C LEU A 203 -0.35 -11.08 2.23
N LEU A 204 0.55 -11.61 3.05
CA LEU A 204 1.33 -10.80 3.99
C LEU A 204 2.17 -9.74 3.27
N TYR A 205 2.78 -10.10 2.15
CA TYR A 205 3.54 -9.18 1.30
C TYR A 205 2.63 -8.09 0.72
N GLY A 206 1.48 -8.46 0.15
CA GLY A 206 0.47 -7.52 -0.36
C GLY A 206 -0.06 -6.57 0.72
N VAL A 207 -0.29 -7.08 1.93
CA VAL A 207 -0.72 -6.29 3.10
C VAL A 207 0.35 -5.25 3.48
N ILE A 208 1.62 -5.63 3.52
CA ILE A 208 2.72 -4.72 3.86
C ILE A 208 2.85 -3.61 2.82
N LEU A 209 2.80 -3.95 1.53
CA LEU A 209 2.87 -2.95 0.45
C LEU A 209 1.65 -2.02 0.48
N CYS A 210 0.46 -2.57 0.64
CA CYS A 210 -0.79 -1.81 0.74
C CYS A 210 -0.74 -0.85 1.94
N ASN A 211 -0.26 -1.31 3.10
CA ASN A 211 -0.16 -0.48 4.31
C ASN A 211 0.87 0.65 4.16
N ALA A 212 2.04 0.36 3.61
CA ALA A 212 3.05 1.37 3.34
C ALA A 212 2.51 2.48 2.40
N ARG A 213 1.76 2.09 1.37
CA ARG A 213 1.12 3.02 0.43
C ARG A 213 -0.02 3.80 1.08
N ALA A 214 -0.84 3.15 1.91
CA ALA A 214 -1.98 3.75 2.59
C ALA A 214 -1.55 4.82 3.63
N MET A 215 -0.50 4.56 4.40
CA MET A 215 0.04 5.53 5.37
C MET A 215 0.55 6.81 4.72
N GLY A 216 1.09 6.72 3.51
CA GLY A 216 1.60 7.86 2.74
C GLY A 216 0.56 8.50 1.81
N GLU A 217 -0.73 8.12 1.89
CA GLU A 217 -1.74 8.68 0.99
C GLU A 217 -2.02 10.15 1.33
N PHE A 218 -1.79 11.00 0.34
CA PHE A 218 -1.99 12.44 0.44
C PHE A 218 -3.06 12.94 -0.54
N GLY A 219 -2.95 12.61 -1.82
CA GLY A 219 -3.71 13.25 -2.88
C GLY A 219 -5.23 13.13 -2.75
N ALA A 220 -5.74 11.90 -2.61
CA ALA A 220 -7.18 11.65 -2.47
C ALA A 220 -7.69 12.14 -1.11
N VAL A 221 -6.94 11.84 -0.04
CA VAL A 221 -7.28 12.21 1.33
C VAL A 221 -7.30 13.72 1.50
N TYR A 222 -6.35 14.45 0.89
CA TYR A 222 -6.31 15.92 0.91
C TYR A 222 -7.59 16.57 0.41
N VAL A 223 -8.16 16.03 -0.67
CA VAL A 223 -9.40 16.55 -1.27
C VAL A 223 -10.63 16.28 -0.41
N VAL A 224 -10.74 15.04 0.13
CA VAL A 224 -11.94 14.60 0.83
C VAL A 224 -11.95 14.95 2.31
N SER A 225 -10.81 15.31 2.91
CA SER A 225 -10.69 15.61 4.34
C SER A 225 -11.30 16.93 4.76
N GLY A 226 -11.34 17.92 3.85
CA GLY A 226 -11.66 19.31 4.19
C GLY A 226 -10.64 19.99 5.10
N ARG A 227 -9.54 19.32 5.44
CA ARG A 227 -8.41 19.81 6.24
C ARG A 227 -8.81 20.40 7.60
N ILE A 228 -9.68 19.69 8.31
CA ILE A 228 -10.17 20.12 9.63
C ILE A 228 -9.19 19.64 10.69
N GLY A 229 -8.46 20.58 11.33
CA GLY A 229 -7.50 20.28 12.39
C GLY A 229 -8.16 19.52 13.55
N GLY A 230 -7.46 18.50 14.08
CA GLY A 230 -7.98 17.66 15.14
C GLY A 230 -9.16 16.75 14.78
N GLN A 231 -9.54 16.63 13.48
CA GLN A 231 -10.65 15.78 13.04
C GLN A 231 -10.31 14.91 11.82
N THR A 232 -9.79 15.51 10.74
CA THR A 232 -9.63 14.83 9.44
C THR A 232 -8.23 14.93 8.86
N ASP A 233 -7.31 15.56 9.56
CA ASP A 233 -5.93 15.66 9.10
C ASP A 233 -5.15 14.38 9.40
N THR A 234 -4.67 13.71 8.36
CA THR A 234 -3.70 12.62 8.47
C THR A 234 -2.27 13.18 8.55
N ILE A 235 -1.28 12.33 8.86
CA ILE A 235 0.13 12.76 8.94
C ILE A 235 0.55 13.56 7.70
N PRO A 236 0.37 13.09 6.44
CA PRO A 236 0.77 13.85 5.26
C PRO A 236 0.11 15.23 5.15
N ILE A 237 -1.17 15.35 5.51
CA ILE A 237 -1.89 16.63 5.49
C ILE A 237 -1.37 17.56 6.58
N GLN A 238 -1.15 17.05 7.78
CA GLN A 238 -0.64 17.85 8.89
C GLN A 238 0.80 18.32 8.62
N VAL A 239 1.65 17.49 8.00
CA VAL A 239 2.99 17.89 7.53
C VAL A 239 2.88 19.08 6.58
N GLN A 240 1.99 19.00 5.58
CA GLN A 240 1.77 20.12 4.64
C GLN A 240 1.31 21.38 5.36
N LYS A 241 0.35 21.30 6.29
CA LYS A 241 -0.12 22.45 7.06
C LYS A 241 0.98 23.11 7.88
N LEU A 242 1.78 22.31 8.56
CA LEU A 242 2.93 22.79 9.34
C LEU A 242 3.98 23.43 8.43
N PHE A 243 4.24 22.85 7.26
CA PHE A 243 5.17 23.40 6.28
C PHE A 243 4.71 24.76 5.75
N ASP A 244 3.41 24.92 5.49
CA ASP A 244 2.81 26.16 5.00
C ASP A 244 2.64 27.23 6.10
N THR A 245 2.84 26.86 7.39
CA THR A 245 2.69 27.79 8.50
C THR A 245 3.87 28.76 8.55
N PRO A 246 3.65 30.08 8.42
CA PRO A 246 4.72 31.07 8.51
C PRO A 246 5.33 31.10 9.93
N GLY A 247 6.67 31.17 10.00
CA GLY A 247 7.36 31.35 11.28
C GLY A 247 8.50 30.36 11.51
N HIS A 248 9.26 30.58 12.58
CA HIS A 248 10.51 29.88 12.87
C HIS A 248 10.30 28.39 13.26
N ASN A 249 9.09 28.04 13.73
CA ASN A 249 8.78 26.71 14.26
C ASN A 249 8.03 25.80 13.26
N GLY A 250 7.49 26.31 12.15
CA GLY A 250 6.69 25.53 11.20
C GLY A 250 7.50 24.42 10.53
N LEU A 251 8.65 24.78 9.97
CA LEU A 251 9.55 23.84 9.29
C LEU A 251 10.05 22.70 10.21
N PRO A 252 10.65 22.96 11.39
CA PRO A 252 11.09 21.90 12.29
C PRO A 252 9.94 20.98 12.74
N ALA A 253 8.74 21.52 13.00
CA ALA A 253 7.57 20.75 13.37
C ALA A 253 7.08 19.87 12.21
N ALA A 254 7.05 20.39 10.97
CA ALA A 254 6.72 19.63 9.77
C ALA A 254 7.70 18.45 9.58
N PHE A 255 9.01 18.71 9.67
CA PHE A 255 10.03 17.68 9.54
C PHE A 255 10.05 16.68 10.70
N ALA A 256 9.75 17.12 11.94
CA ALA A 256 9.57 16.21 13.07
C ALA A 256 8.43 15.20 12.80
N LEU A 257 7.29 15.68 12.32
CA LEU A 257 6.18 14.79 11.96
C LEU A 257 6.48 13.93 10.72
N ALA A 258 7.16 14.50 9.70
CA ALA A 258 7.60 13.74 8.53
C ALA A 258 8.59 12.63 8.89
N SER A 259 9.45 12.82 9.90
CA SER A 259 10.37 11.80 10.39
C SER A 259 9.64 10.61 11.00
N VAL A 260 8.51 10.81 11.66
CA VAL A 260 7.64 9.73 12.17
C VAL A 260 7.10 8.89 11.01
N LEU A 261 6.57 9.54 9.97
CA LEU A 261 6.09 8.82 8.77
C LEU A 261 7.23 8.05 8.09
N THR A 262 8.41 8.65 8.01
CA THR A 262 9.62 8.02 7.47
C THR A 262 10.03 6.78 8.28
N LEU A 263 9.99 6.85 9.62
CA LEU A 263 10.27 5.70 10.49
C LEU A 263 9.24 4.58 10.29
N LEU A 264 7.96 4.91 10.20
CA LEU A 264 6.91 3.94 9.89
C LEU A 264 7.14 3.27 8.53
N ALA A 265 7.52 4.04 7.51
CA ALA A 265 7.87 3.50 6.19
C ALA A 265 9.10 2.59 6.23
N LEU A 266 10.14 2.93 6.99
CA LEU A 266 11.32 2.09 7.20
C LEU A 266 10.97 0.78 7.91
N VAL A 267 10.12 0.82 8.93
CA VAL A 267 9.64 -0.39 9.62
C VAL A 267 8.91 -1.32 8.64
N THR A 268 8.03 -0.78 7.79
CA THR A 268 7.32 -1.58 6.79
C THR A 268 8.28 -2.14 5.72
N LEU A 269 9.29 -1.38 5.30
CA LEU A 269 10.32 -1.83 4.38
C LEU A 269 11.18 -2.97 4.97
N ILE A 270 11.59 -2.84 6.23
CA ILE A 270 12.33 -3.89 6.95
C ILE A 270 11.45 -5.15 7.05
N ALA A 271 10.19 -5.02 7.43
CA ALA A 271 9.26 -6.14 7.47
C ALA A 271 9.15 -6.84 6.11
N LYS A 272 9.06 -6.07 5.01
CA LYS A 272 9.07 -6.60 3.63
C LYS A 272 10.32 -7.44 3.36
N VAL A 273 11.52 -6.89 3.61
CA VAL A 273 12.80 -7.55 3.35
C VAL A 273 12.94 -8.85 4.15
N LEU A 274 12.43 -8.90 5.38
CA LEU A 274 12.46 -10.10 6.23
C LEU A 274 11.51 -11.20 5.75
N ILE A 275 10.46 -10.85 5.01
CA ILE A 275 9.45 -11.79 4.52
C ILE A 275 9.78 -12.32 3.12
N GLU A 276 10.40 -11.52 2.27
CA GLU A 276 10.72 -11.85 0.88
C GLU A 276 11.50 -13.19 0.72
N PRO A 277 12.51 -13.52 1.54
CA PRO A 277 13.23 -14.80 1.42
C PRO A 277 12.33 -16.02 1.62
N LYS A 278 11.32 -15.92 2.49
CA LYS A 278 10.37 -16.99 2.77
C LYS A 278 9.41 -17.26 1.60
N LEU A 279 9.16 -16.26 0.77
CA LEU A 279 8.41 -16.42 -0.49
C LEU A 279 9.24 -17.23 -1.49
N ARG A 280 10.49 -16.85 -1.72
CA ARG A 280 11.40 -17.50 -2.68
C ARG A 280 11.68 -18.97 -2.33
N GLU A 281 11.90 -19.28 -1.06
CA GLU A 281 12.17 -20.66 -0.61
C GLU A 281 10.97 -21.60 -0.85
N LYS A 282 9.75 -21.06 -0.84
CA LYS A 282 8.54 -21.85 -1.13
C LYS A 282 8.35 -22.08 -2.62
N ASP A 283 8.71 -21.10 -3.46
CA ASP A 283 8.65 -21.24 -4.93
C ASP A 283 9.69 -22.25 -5.44
N GLU A 284 10.88 -22.36 -4.80
CA GLU A 284 11.91 -23.34 -5.13
C GLU A 284 11.58 -24.76 -4.64
N LYS A 285 10.79 -24.90 -3.58
CA LYS A 285 10.32 -26.19 -3.03
C LYS A 285 9.01 -26.67 -3.62
N GLY A 286 8.45 -25.98 -4.62
CA GLY A 286 7.32 -26.46 -5.43
C GLY A 286 7.65 -27.73 -6.20
N PRO A 287 6.74 -28.43 -6.86
CA PRO A 287 6.58 -29.89 -7.00
C PRO A 287 7.66 -30.68 -7.74
N GLN A 288 8.93 -30.51 -7.39
CA GLN A 288 10.02 -31.36 -7.92
C GLN A 288 10.35 -32.59 -7.05
N ALA A 289 9.59 -32.88 -6.00
CA ALA A 289 9.90 -33.94 -5.04
C ALA A 289 9.11 -35.24 -5.24
N THR A 290 8.57 -35.52 -6.43
CA THR A 290 7.85 -36.78 -6.72
C THR A 290 8.24 -37.42 -8.04
N GLU A 291 9.50 -37.24 -8.50
CA GLU A 291 10.10 -38.09 -9.51
C GLU A 291 11.35 -38.78 -8.90
N SER A 292 11.11 -39.81 -8.09
CA SER A 292 12.08 -40.87 -7.75
C SER A 292 11.35 -42.15 -7.40
#